data_e8731bf99addd4c8ea62e8c378048a9e
#
_entry.id   e8731bf99addd4c8ea62e8c378048a9e
#
_cell.length_a   1.000
_cell.length_b   1.000
_cell.length_c   1.000
_cell.angle_alpha   90.00
_cell.angle_beta   90.00
_cell.angle_gamma   90.00
#
_symmetry.space_group_name_H-M   'P 1'
#
loop_
_entity.id
_entity.type
_entity.pdbx_description
1 polymer ?
#
loop_
_entity_poly.entity_id
_entity_poly.type
_entity_poly.pdbx_seq_one_letter_code
_entity_poly.pdbx_strand_id
1 'polypeptide(L)'
;MNFNTDYDILNKVKNKDEIAWEQFYKFYAPLIRLHGRDCGLKDQYLEDLIQNVMITLSMQMPGFVYDPSRGRFRDYLRTIIRARANDMLRKIYRQERIPYEPQDEAVSDDRFEEEWRSHIRSRSLEELKNQVSAHHYQIFYLLDVQHRKVKELAELYNVPPVSIYTIRTRVESKLRKIVREIDK
;
A
#
# COMPACT_ATOMS: atom_id res chain seq x y z
N MET A 1 2.24 16.48 0.95
CA MET A 1 2.30 15.87 2.30
C MET A 1 2.98 14.54 2.15
N ASN A 2 4.13 14.34 2.77
CA ASN A 2 4.82 13.05 2.72
C ASN A 2 4.03 12.06 3.56
N PHE A 3 3.44 11.04 2.92
CA PHE A 3 2.88 9.93 3.64
C PHE A 3 4.05 9.02 4.04
N ASN A 4 4.43 9.09 5.28
CA ASN A 4 5.39 8.18 5.87
C ASN A 4 4.60 7.26 6.81
N THR A 5 4.65 5.94 6.60
CA THR A 5 4.15 4.96 7.59
C THR A 5 5.06 4.99 8.81
N ASP A 6 5.72 6.09 8.99
CA ASP A 6 6.64 6.37 10.07
C ASP A 6 5.91 6.27 11.41
N TYR A 7 6.68 5.95 12.39
CA TYR A 7 6.41 6.14 13.80
C TYR A 7 5.54 7.38 14.09
N ASP A 8 5.66 8.43 13.26
CA ASP A 8 4.90 9.66 13.39
C ASP A 8 3.40 9.50 13.06
N ILE A 9 3.03 8.83 11.96
CA ILE A 9 1.60 8.64 11.63
C ILE A 9 0.94 7.62 12.57
N LEU A 10 1.67 6.57 12.96
CA LEU A 10 1.16 5.61 13.94
C LEU A 10 0.96 6.26 15.31
N ASN A 11 1.85 7.16 15.72
CA ASN A 11 1.68 7.93 16.93
C ASN A 11 0.51 8.92 16.87
N LYS A 12 0.31 9.60 15.76
CA LYS A 12 -0.85 10.49 15.56
C LYS A 12 -2.16 9.71 15.56
N VAL A 13 -2.19 8.57 14.87
CA VAL A 13 -3.34 7.64 14.88
C VAL A 13 -3.60 7.13 16.29
N LYS A 14 -2.56 6.77 17.05
CA LYS A 14 -2.64 6.40 18.47
C LYS A 14 -3.27 7.50 19.33
N ASN A 15 -2.94 8.75 19.05
CA ASN A 15 -3.46 9.92 19.75
C ASN A 15 -4.83 10.40 19.25
N LYS A 16 -5.48 9.60 18.38
CA LYS A 16 -6.82 9.88 17.82
C LYS A 16 -6.87 11.16 16.97
N ASP A 17 -5.77 11.52 16.31
CA ASP A 17 -5.74 12.61 15.33
C ASP A 17 -6.61 12.24 14.12
N GLU A 18 -7.69 12.99 13.89
CA GLU A 18 -8.67 12.70 12.83
C GLU A 18 -8.07 12.78 11.44
N ILE A 19 -7.16 13.74 11.19
CA ILE A 19 -6.49 13.91 9.91
C ILE A 19 -5.56 12.71 9.63
N ALA A 20 -4.84 12.27 10.66
CA ALA A 20 -3.98 11.10 10.55
C ALA A 20 -4.80 9.81 10.32
N TRP A 21 -5.97 9.67 10.95
CA TRP A 21 -6.88 8.57 10.71
C TRP A 21 -7.45 8.57 9.29
N GLU A 22 -7.83 9.72 8.76
CA GLU A 22 -8.29 9.84 7.37
C GLU A 22 -7.18 9.44 6.37
N GLN A 23 -5.96 9.91 6.61
CA GLN A 23 -4.80 9.55 5.78
C GLN A 23 -4.49 8.04 5.88
N PHE A 24 -4.53 7.49 7.07
CA PHE A 24 -4.34 6.08 7.35
C PHE A 24 -5.39 5.23 6.63
N TYR A 25 -6.65 5.61 6.73
CA TYR A 25 -7.75 4.96 6.01
C TYR A 25 -7.52 5.00 4.50
N LYS A 26 -7.28 6.17 3.91
CA LYS A 26 -7.04 6.33 2.48
C LYS A 26 -5.85 5.51 1.97
N PHE A 27 -4.86 5.31 2.83
CA PHE A 27 -3.69 4.52 2.48
C PHE A 27 -3.98 3.02 2.55
N TYR A 28 -4.58 2.54 3.64
CA TYR A 28 -4.70 1.11 3.90
C TYR A 28 -6.00 0.46 3.41
N ALA A 29 -7.09 1.22 3.23
CA ALA A 29 -8.36 0.64 2.77
C ALA A 29 -8.26 -0.12 1.44
N PRO A 30 -7.54 0.36 0.40
CA PRO A 30 -7.35 -0.41 -0.83
C PRO A 30 -6.65 -1.76 -0.59
N LEU A 31 -5.62 -1.79 0.26
CA LEU A 31 -4.88 -3.01 0.60
C LEU A 31 -5.76 -4.00 1.39
N ILE A 32 -6.53 -3.50 2.37
CA ILE A 32 -7.48 -4.32 3.13
C ILE A 32 -8.51 -4.96 2.20
N ARG A 33 -9.01 -4.20 1.22
CA ARG A 33 -9.97 -4.69 0.22
C ARG A 33 -9.38 -5.80 -0.63
N LEU A 34 -8.17 -5.61 -1.17
CA LEU A 34 -7.48 -6.61 -1.99
C LEU A 34 -7.27 -7.90 -1.20
N HIS A 35 -6.66 -7.79 -0.02
CA HIS A 35 -6.39 -8.96 0.81
C HIS A 35 -7.66 -9.65 1.33
N GLY A 36 -8.75 -8.91 1.54
CA GLY A 36 -10.06 -9.49 1.84
C GLY A 36 -10.60 -10.37 0.73
N ARG A 37 -10.42 -9.98 -0.54
CA ARG A 37 -10.75 -10.83 -1.70
C ARG A 37 -9.90 -12.10 -1.74
N ASP A 38 -8.61 -11.98 -1.47
CA ASP A 38 -7.69 -13.13 -1.44
C ASP A 38 -8.01 -14.09 -0.29
N CYS A 39 -8.56 -13.60 0.80
CA CYS A 39 -9.14 -14.44 1.85
C CYS A 39 -10.47 -15.12 1.45
N GLY A 40 -11.03 -14.82 0.27
CA GLY A 40 -12.25 -15.42 -0.24
C GLY A 40 -13.53 -14.63 0.04
N LEU A 41 -13.44 -13.39 0.54
CA LEU A 41 -14.62 -12.54 0.71
C LEU A 41 -15.13 -12.00 -0.63
N LYS A 42 -16.46 -12.07 -0.83
CA LYS A 42 -17.13 -11.44 -1.97
C LYS A 42 -17.15 -9.92 -1.81
N ASP A 43 -17.21 -9.20 -2.94
CA ASP A 43 -17.12 -7.73 -2.98
C ASP A 43 -18.11 -7.02 -2.06
N GLN A 44 -19.32 -7.56 -1.90
CA GLN A 44 -20.36 -7.01 -1.03
C GLN A 44 -19.98 -6.95 0.46
N TYR A 45 -18.98 -7.74 0.91
CA TYR A 45 -18.53 -7.79 2.30
C TYR A 45 -17.24 -6.99 2.57
N LEU A 46 -16.61 -6.43 1.53
CA LEU A 46 -15.29 -5.81 1.67
C LEU A 46 -15.33 -4.49 2.44
N GLU A 47 -16.40 -3.71 2.30
CA GLU A 47 -16.56 -2.47 3.09
C GLU A 47 -16.74 -2.79 4.58
N ASP A 48 -17.51 -3.83 4.90
CA ASP A 48 -17.66 -4.30 6.28
C ASP A 48 -16.32 -4.81 6.84
N LEU A 49 -15.51 -5.49 6.02
CA LEU A 49 -14.17 -5.90 6.42
C LEU A 49 -13.30 -4.67 6.75
N ILE A 50 -13.28 -3.66 5.88
CA ILE A 50 -12.50 -2.43 6.10
C ILE A 50 -12.92 -1.79 7.42
N GLN A 51 -14.22 -1.63 7.66
CA GLN A 51 -14.72 -1.07 8.91
C GLN A 51 -14.29 -1.90 10.13
N ASN A 52 -14.44 -3.22 10.07
CA ASN A 52 -14.06 -4.12 11.17
C ASN A 52 -12.56 -4.06 11.48
N VAL A 53 -11.70 -3.97 10.45
CA VAL A 53 -10.26 -3.80 10.61
C VAL A 53 -9.95 -2.45 11.24
N MET A 54 -10.55 -1.36 10.75
CA MET A 54 -10.34 -0.01 11.29
C MET A 54 -10.82 0.12 12.74
N ILE A 55 -11.97 -0.46 13.09
CA ILE A 55 -12.46 -0.51 14.47
C ILE A 55 -11.46 -1.29 15.36
N THR A 56 -10.99 -2.45 14.88
CA THR A 56 -10.01 -3.26 15.63
C THR A 56 -8.73 -2.46 15.88
N LEU A 57 -8.21 -1.79 14.84
CA LEU A 57 -7.03 -0.93 14.97
C LEU A 57 -7.28 0.23 15.95
N SER A 58 -8.43 0.91 15.86
CA SER A 58 -8.75 2.03 16.75
C SER A 58 -8.79 1.64 18.24
N MET A 59 -9.22 0.40 18.51
CA MET A 59 -9.23 -0.15 19.87
C MET A 59 -7.85 -0.57 20.36
N GLN A 60 -7.01 -1.10 19.48
CA GLN A 60 -5.68 -1.63 19.82
C GLN A 60 -4.59 -0.57 19.81
N MET A 61 -4.70 0.47 18.97
CA MET A 61 -3.70 1.53 18.83
C MET A 61 -3.32 2.25 20.12
N PRO A 62 -4.22 2.57 21.05
CA PRO A 62 -3.84 3.25 22.29
C PRO A 62 -2.78 2.50 23.12
N GLY A 63 -2.82 1.16 23.10
CA GLY A 63 -1.83 0.29 23.75
C GLY A 63 -0.70 -0.18 22.83
N PHE A 64 -0.74 0.16 21.55
CA PHE A 64 0.24 -0.31 20.57
C PHE A 64 1.58 0.40 20.72
N VAL A 65 2.64 -0.38 20.90
CA VAL A 65 4.03 0.10 20.87
C VAL A 65 4.69 -0.52 19.65
N TYR A 66 4.96 0.32 18.65
CA TYR A 66 5.68 -0.14 17.47
C TYR A 66 7.13 -0.44 17.83
N ASP A 67 7.51 -1.69 17.67
CA ASP A 67 8.87 -2.18 17.89
C ASP A 67 9.37 -2.81 16.57
N PRO A 68 10.28 -2.15 15.85
CA PRO A 68 10.81 -2.67 14.59
C PRO A 68 11.53 -4.03 14.74
N SER A 69 11.98 -4.39 15.93
CA SER A 69 12.62 -5.70 16.19
C SER A 69 11.62 -6.86 16.18
N ARG A 70 10.34 -6.57 16.37
CA ARG A 70 9.23 -7.55 16.35
C ARG A 70 8.60 -7.75 14.99
N GLY A 71 9.01 -6.97 13.98
CA GLY A 71 8.47 -7.00 12.64
C GLY A 71 7.90 -5.65 12.19
N ARG A 72 7.44 -5.62 10.96
CA ARG A 72 6.90 -4.40 10.34
C ARG A 72 5.42 -4.24 10.67
N PHE A 73 4.94 -3.00 10.70
CA PHE A 73 3.51 -2.71 10.91
C PHE A 73 2.61 -3.44 9.91
N ARG A 74 3.05 -3.61 8.66
CA ARG A 74 2.31 -4.35 7.64
C ARG A 74 2.05 -5.82 8.01
N ASP A 75 2.98 -6.46 8.70
CA ASP A 75 2.83 -7.87 9.12
C ASP A 75 1.76 -7.98 10.21
N TYR A 76 1.75 -7.01 11.13
CA TYR A 76 0.69 -6.86 12.12
C TYR A 76 -0.67 -6.58 11.49
N LEU A 77 -0.73 -5.64 10.52
CA LEU A 77 -1.95 -5.32 9.79
C LEU A 77 -2.50 -6.54 9.03
N ARG A 78 -1.63 -7.29 8.34
CA ARG A 78 -1.99 -8.53 7.66
C ARG A 78 -2.68 -9.52 8.60
N THR A 79 -2.12 -9.71 9.79
CA THR A 79 -2.70 -10.61 10.80
C THR A 79 -4.10 -10.17 11.22
N ILE A 80 -4.34 -8.87 11.39
CA ILE A 80 -5.67 -8.34 11.72
C ILE A 80 -6.64 -8.55 10.56
N ILE A 81 -6.24 -8.21 9.33
CA ILE A 81 -7.11 -8.37 8.15
C ILE A 81 -7.56 -9.83 8.03
N ARG A 82 -6.61 -10.78 8.09
CA ARG A 82 -6.89 -12.20 7.98
C ARG A 82 -7.80 -12.71 9.10
N ALA A 83 -7.56 -12.29 10.34
CA ALA A 83 -8.41 -12.66 11.47
C ALA A 83 -9.86 -12.18 11.24
N ARG A 84 -10.05 -10.91 10.86
CA ARG A 84 -11.39 -10.36 10.62
C ARG A 84 -12.07 -11.00 9.40
N ALA A 85 -11.34 -11.23 8.30
CA ALA A 85 -11.87 -11.91 7.13
C ALA A 85 -12.34 -13.34 7.47
N ASN A 86 -11.54 -14.12 8.19
CA ASN A 86 -11.90 -15.46 8.64
C ASN A 86 -13.11 -15.47 9.58
N ASP A 87 -13.21 -14.53 10.51
CA ASP A 87 -14.37 -14.39 11.39
C ASP A 87 -15.66 -14.12 10.58
N MET A 88 -15.58 -13.26 9.56
CA MET A 88 -16.70 -12.96 8.67
C MET A 88 -17.08 -14.17 7.82
N LEU A 89 -16.10 -14.86 7.22
CA LEU A 89 -16.35 -16.08 6.44
C LEU A 89 -17.00 -17.16 7.28
N ARG A 90 -16.49 -17.44 8.49
CA ARG A 90 -17.12 -18.39 9.42
C ARG A 90 -18.58 -18.06 9.71
N LYS A 91 -18.89 -16.76 9.86
CA LYS A 91 -20.27 -16.31 10.09
C LYS A 91 -21.16 -16.54 8.86
N ILE A 92 -20.68 -16.21 7.66
CA ILE A 92 -21.37 -16.39 6.39
C ILE A 92 -21.64 -17.86 6.13
N TYR A 93 -20.61 -18.70 6.19
CA TYR A 93 -20.73 -20.16 5.96
C TYR A 93 -21.66 -20.85 6.97
N ARG A 94 -21.65 -20.39 8.24
CA ARG A 94 -22.59 -20.87 9.25
C ARG A 94 -24.03 -20.53 8.91
N GLN A 95 -24.29 -19.32 8.40
CA GLN A 95 -25.63 -18.89 7.96
C GLN A 95 -26.11 -19.70 6.75
N GLU A 96 -25.22 -19.98 5.83
CA GLU A 96 -25.48 -20.79 4.62
C GLU A 96 -25.49 -22.30 4.91
N ARG A 97 -25.17 -22.72 6.13
CA ARG A 97 -25.05 -24.14 6.55
C ARG A 97 -24.05 -24.97 5.73
N ILE A 98 -22.96 -24.30 5.28
CA ILE A 98 -21.89 -24.92 4.51
C ILE A 98 -20.66 -25.07 5.41
N PRO A 99 -19.92 -26.20 5.36
CA PRO A 99 -18.64 -26.34 6.05
C PRO A 99 -17.64 -25.26 5.60
N TYR A 100 -16.98 -24.62 6.53
CA TYR A 100 -15.93 -23.65 6.27
C TYR A 100 -14.56 -24.29 6.43
N GLU A 101 -13.77 -24.28 5.37
CA GLU A 101 -12.36 -24.67 5.38
C GLU A 101 -11.52 -23.40 5.18
N PRO A 102 -10.65 -23.03 6.15
CA PRO A 102 -9.74 -21.89 5.99
C PRO A 102 -8.79 -22.11 4.81
N GLN A 103 -8.50 -21.04 4.08
CA GLN A 103 -7.48 -21.08 3.03
C GLN A 103 -6.08 -21.29 3.61
N ASP A 104 -5.17 -21.87 2.81
CA ASP A 104 -3.78 -22.06 3.16
C ASP A 104 -3.10 -20.70 3.47
N GLU A 105 -2.49 -20.60 4.65
CA GLU A 105 -1.86 -19.39 5.13
C GLU A 105 -0.69 -18.97 4.25
N ALA A 106 0.11 -19.91 3.76
CA ALA A 106 1.30 -19.63 2.97
C ALA A 106 0.96 -18.94 1.63
N VAL A 107 -0.08 -19.41 0.93
CA VAL A 107 -0.53 -18.82 -0.34
C VAL A 107 -1.06 -17.40 -0.15
N SER A 108 -1.75 -17.16 0.96
CA SER A 108 -2.26 -15.83 1.32
C SER A 108 -1.13 -14.84 1.66
N ASP A 109 -0.04 -15.32 2.24
CA ASP A 109 1.10 -14.48 2.63
C ASP A 109 1.91 -13.98 1.43
N ASP A 110 2.18 -14.84 0.45
CA ASP A 110 2.88 -14.44 -0.78
C ASP A 110 2.09 -13.41 -1.58
N ARG A 111 0.77 -13.58 -1.70
CA ARG A 111 -0.11 -12.63 -2.36
C ARG A 111 -0.13 -11.28 -1.64
N PHE A 112 -0.20 -11.27 -0.32
CA PHE A 112 -0.16 -10.03 0.44
C PHE A 112 1.13 -9.23 0.19
N GLU A 113 2.29 -9.90 0.11
CA GLU A 113 3.55 -9.24 -0.18
C GLU A 113 3.57 -8.63 -1.60
N GLU A 114 2.99 -9.32 -2.59
CA GLU A 114 2.86 -8.77 -3.96
C GLU A 114 1.92 -7.56 -3.99
N GLU A 115 0.77 -7.65 -3.32
CA GLU A 115 -0.19 -6.56 -3.19
C GLU A 115 0.42 -5.35 -2.49
N TRP A 116 1.15 -5.60 -1.41
CA TRP A 116 1.87 -4.57 -0.69
C TRP A 116 2.86 -3.84 -1.60
N ARG A 117 3.72 -4.59 -2.31
CA ARG A 117 4.70 -4.00 -3.25
C ARG A 117 4.01 -3.18 -4.35
N SER A 118 2.92 -3.69 -4.91
CA SER A 118 2.12 -2.99 -5.91
C SER A 118 1.51 -1.71 -5.34
N HIS A 119 0.97 -1.78 -4.14
CA HIS A 119 0.40 -0.64 -3.44
C HIS A 119 1.45 0.45 -3.15
N ILE A 120 2.59 0.08 -2.57
CA ILE A 120 3.71 0.99 -2.33
C ILE A 120 4.19 1.64 -3.62
N ARG A 121 4.33 0.84 -4.70
CA ARG A 121 4.74 1.36 -6.02
C ARG A 121 3.75 2.42 -6.53
N SER A 122 2.46 2.14 -6.50
CA SER A 122 1.42 3.07 -6.96
C SER A 122 1.44 4.37 -6.15
N ARG A 123 1.50 4.26 -4.82
CA ARG A 123 1.55 5.43 -3.93
C ARG A 123 2.82 6.25 -4.09
N SER A 124 3.96 5.57 -4.27
CA SER A 124 5.23 6.24 -4.51
C SER A 124 5.25 7.01 -5.82
N LEU A 125 4.61 6.49 -6.88
CA LEU A 125 4.48 7.19 -8.16
C LEU A 125 3.54 8.40 -8.05
N GLU A 126 2.45 8.32 -7.27
CA GLU A 126 1.58 9.47 -6.99
C GLU A 126 2.34 10.57 -6.24
N GLU A 127 3.08 10.22 -5.19
CA GLU A 127 3.88 11.19 -4.44
C GLU A 127 5.01 11.79 -5.28
N LEU A 128 5.63 10.99 -6.15
CA LEU A 128 6.67 11.44 -7.06
C LEU A 128 6.20 12.58 -7.97
N LYS A 129 4.92 12.54 -8.44
CA LYS A 129 4.33 13.62 -9.26
C LYS A 129 4.40 14.98 -8.57
N ASN A 130 4.25 14.99 -7.24
CA ASN A 130 4.26 16.22 -6.44
C ASN A 130 5.68 16.72 -6.16
N GLN A 131 6.70 15.87 -6.36
CA GLN A 131 8.07 16.15 -5.96
C GLN A 131 9.03 16.39 -7.13
N VAL A 132 8.61 16.18 -8.36
CA VAL A 132 9.39 16.46 -9.58
C VAL A 132 8.58 17.32 -10.54
N SER A 133 9.26 17.97 -11.50
CA SER A 133 8.54 18.71 -12.54
C SER A 133 7.71 17.76 -13.41
N ALA A 134 6.57 18.23 -13.92
CA ALA A 134 5.71 17.45 -14.81
C ALA A 134 6.49 16.87 -16.01
N HIS A 135 7.41 17.66 -16.58
CA HIS A 135 8.28 17.25 -17.68
C HIS A 135 9.20 16.07 -17.30
N HIS A 136 9.87 16.14 -16.15
CA HIS A 136 10.74 15.05 -15.67
C HIS A 136 9.92 13.78 -15.33
N TYR A 137 8.76 13.96 -14.71
CA TYR A 137 7.86 12.84 -14.43
C TYR A 137 7.40 12.17 -15.72
N GLN A 138 7.00 12.93 -16.72
CA GLN A 138 6.53 12.39 -18.01
C GLN A 138 7.62 11.58 -18.72
N ILE A 139 8.85 12.11 -18.80
CA ILE A 139 9.98 11.38 -19.38
C ILE A 139 10.24 10.08 -18.62
N PHE A 140 10.29 10.12 -17.31
CA PHE A 140 10.48 8.95 -16.47
C PHE A 140 9.36 7.93 -16.69
N TYR A 141 8.09 8.36 -16.70
CA TYR A 141 6.94 7.49 -16.87
C TYR A 141 6.95 6.80 -18.24
N LEU A 142 7.23 7.53 -19.31
CA LEU A 142 7.34 6.97 -20.65
C LEU A 142 8.48 5.95 -20.76
N LEU A 143 9.61 6.21 -20.10
CA LEU A 143 10.80 5.37 -20.16
C LEU A 143 10.66 4.10 -19.26
N ASP A 144 10.33 4.28 -17.99
CA ASP A 144 10.43 3.21 -16.99
C ASP A 144 9.09 2.49 -16.74
N VAL A 145 7.94 3.13 -17.02
CA VAL A 145 6.62 2.52 -16.86
C VAL A 145 6.07 2.03 -18.19
N GLN A 146 6.21 2.81 -19.26
CA GLN A 146 5.74 2.43 -20.59
C GLN A 146 6.81 1.77 -21.49
N HIS A 147 8.03 1.64 -20.98
CA HIS A 147 9.17 0.98 -21.66
C HIS A 147 9.50 1.56 -23.04
N ARG A 148 9.32 2.88 -23.23
CA ARG A 148 9.70 3.58 -24.46
C ARG A 148 11.22 3.67 -24.58
N LYS A 149 11.72 3.70 -25.82
CA LYS A 149 13.17 3.77 -26.06
C LYS A 149 13.71 5.18 -25.82
N VAL A 150 14.92 5.25 -25.27
CA VAL A 150 15.61 6.52 -25.00
C VAL A 150 15.73 7.39 -26.27
N LYS A 151 16.02 6.76 -27.42
CA LYS A 151 16.15 7.44 -28.71
C LYS A 151 14.86 8.14 -29.12
N GLU A 152 13.72 7.45 -28.99
CA GLU A 152 12.39 8.02 -29.29
C GLU A 152 12.09 9.23 -28.42
N LEU A 153 12.43 9.15 -27.12
CA LEU A 153 12.20 10.26 -26.18
C LEU A 153 13.15 11.44 -26.46
N ALA A 154 14.41 11.15 -26.80
CA ALA A 154 15.36 12.18 -27.18
C ALA A 154 14.89 12.98 -28.40
N GLU A 155 14.38 12.31 -29.41
CA GLU A 155 13.78 12.92 -30.60
C GLU A 155 12.49 13.69 -30.24
N LEU A 156 11.57 13.07 -29.49
CA LEU A 156 10.28 13.67 -29.10
C LEU A 156 10.45 14.98 -28.31
N TYR A 157 11.43 15.01 -27.38
CA TYR A 157 11.67 16.17 -26.52
C TYR A 157 12.77 17.11 -27.05
N ASN A 158 13.36 16.78 -28.20
CA ASN A 158 14.44 17.52 -28.84
C ASN A 158 15.63 17.78 -27.87
N VAL A 159 16.07 16.73 -27.20
CA VAL A 159 17.19 16.74 -26.24
C VAL A 159 18.19 15.63 -26.55
N PRO A 160 19.46 15.78 -26.18
CA PRO A 160 20.43 14.69 -26.32
C PRO A 160 20.03 13.47 -25.47
N PRO A 161 20.29 12.22 -25.94
CA PRO A 161 20.01 11.02 -25.17
C PRO A 161 20.59 11.01 -23.74
N VAL A 162 21.75 11.64 -23.55
CA VAL A 162 22.39 11.79 -22.24
C VAL A 162 21.51 12.56 -21.25
N SER A 163 20.71 13.52 -21.72
CA SER A 163 19.78 14.29 -20.90
C SER A 163 18.65 13.40 -20.39
N ILE A 164 18.15 12.48 -21.21
CA ILE A 164 17.12 11.49 -20.80
C ILE A 164 17.66 10.60 -19.67
N TYR A 165 18.89 10.08 -19.80
CA TYR A 165 19.51 9.29 -18.73
C TYR A 165 19.73 10.08 -17.46
N THR A 166 20.13 11.34 -17.56
CA THR A 166 20.32 12.21 -16.39
C THR A 166 19.01 12.46 -15.66
N ILE A 167 17.92 12.75 -16.39
CA ILE A 167 16.57 12.92 -15.82
C ILE A 167 16.15 11.62 -15.14
N ARG A 168 16.27 10.48 -15.82
CA ARG A 168 15.96 9.16 -15.28
C ARG A 168 16.65 8.93 -13.94
N THR A 169 17.97 9.06 -13.89
CA THR A 169 18.76 8.82 -12.67
C THR A 169 18.33 9.71 -11.51
N ARG A 170 18.05 11.00 -11.78
CA ARG A 170 17.56 11.93 -10.74
C ARG A 170 16.18 11.54 -10.22
N VAL A 171 15.26 11.20 -11.11
CA VAL A 171 13.90 10.81 -10.75
C VAL A 171 13.89 9.46 -10.01
N GLU A 172 14.65 8.47 -10.48
CA GLU A 172 14.81 7.17 -9.77
C GLU A 172 15.39 7.35 -8.37
N SER A 173 16.40 8.22 -8.21
CA SER A 173 16.98 8.49 -6.89
C SER A 173 15.93 9.05 -5.93
N LYS A 174 15.05 9.93 -6.43
CA LYS A 174 13.97 10.51 -5.64
C LYS A 174 12.89 9.45 -5.33
N LEU A 175 12.50 8.65 -6.32
CA LEU A 175 11.55 7.56 -6.14
C LEU A 175 12.03 6.55 -5.07
N ARG A 176 13.31 6.18 -5.10
CA ARG A 176 13.88 5.27 -4.07
C ARG A 176 13.79 5.86 -2.65
N LYS A 177 13.93 7.18 -2.51
CA LYS A 177 13.74 7.83 -1.20
C LYS A 177 12.28 7.75 -0.75
N ILE A 178 11.34 8.09 -1.65
CA ILE A 178 9.90 8.01 -1.38
C ILE A 178 9.51 6.58 -0.99
N VAL A 179 9.94 5.57 -1.76
CA VAL A 179 9.66 4.15 -1.44
C VAL A 179 10.17 3.79 -0.04
N ARG A 180 11.41 4.16 0.30
CA ARG A 180 11.96 3.90 1.63
C ARG A 180 11.21 4.61 2.76
N GLU A 181 10.67 5.79 2.48
CA GLU A 181 9.87 6.54 3.45
C GLU A 181 8.47 5.93 3.65
N ILE A 182 7.89 5.34 2.63
CA ILE A 182 6.56 4.72 2.69
C ILE A 182 6.63 3.27 3.22
N ASP A 183 7.68 2.52 2.90
CA ASP A 183 7.83 1.08 3.23
C ASP A 183 8.57 0.84 4.57
N LYS A 184 8.73 1.86 5.39
CA LYS A 184 9.26 1.69 6.74
C LYS A 184 8.16 1.16 7.66
#